data_d8cbdd1b985d013ef7d6ae1d2c0fce36
#
_entry.id   d8cbdd1b985d013ef7d6ae1d2c0fce36
#
_cell.length_a   1.000
_cell.length_b   1.000
_cell.length_c   1.000
_cell.angle_alpha   90.00
_cell.angle_beta   90.00
_cell.angle_gamma   90.00
#
_symmetry.space_group_name_H-M   'P 1'
#
loop_
_entity.id
_entity.type
_entity.pdbx_description
1 polymer ?
#
loop_
_entity_poly.entity_id
_entity_poly.type
_entity_poly.pdbx_seq_one_letter_code
_entity_poly.pdbx_strand_id
1 'polypeptide(L)'
;MSTSPTPYAAPPGGVLAVFAHPDDETLSAGGLLARLARTAPVHLVTSNRGERGEVIPTDIAHLEGRPADLAELRVAELSTALEALGITEHSFLDQLDGHEPPVRFTDSGMRWNGSSRVRALPDPAAERSAFSNAAPEPVARVLAAHIRRLRPALVVTDEPDGGYGHPDHVHAARVTARAVRLAAAAEEALDGDPWSVPALAWIVRPVSEVRAATQWLAQHTGRPRLSAMGRALDVPDPDGEQPTIVVPDEQVDAAVDVCEVSAQVLAAVRAHRSQVQEATLVAPPASGAPAAAEDPARPAAAIGWFALSNDILQPLYGRAWLRADPQWCAPATLRLTLTDLTSPGSAVDAETRHSDQSPDASAVDEVPRWYRLAMSAFTVVMGVIFAFAGTAFHRWMLPWGVLMALLAVAAGGVLARTFADRRGSVGYALAVTVTIFLTTWWRPGGDVLVAAQPIGYVWLVGALLAGAAGLAAPRRWFRDEP
;
A
#
# COMPACT_ATOMS: atom_id res chain seq x y z
N MET A 1 37.73 38.58 -7.03
CA MET A 1 37.50 37.24 -6.46
C MET A 1 36.01 37.03 -6.42
N SER A 2 35.48 36.34 -7.42
CA SER A 2 34.06 36.05 -7.54
C SER A 2 33.81 34.69 -6.83
N THR A 3 33.12 34.72 -5.71
CA THR A 3 32.64 33.51 -5.04
C THR A 3 31.43 33.03 -5.76
N SER A 4 31.59 31.96 -6.54
CA SER A 4 30.46 31.21 -7.07
C SER A 4 29.60 30.69 -5.90
N PRO A 5 28.27 30.83 -5.94
CA PRO A 5 27.45 30.28 -4.90
C PRO A 5 27.54 28.74 -4.96
N THR A 6 27.80 28.13 -3.83
CA THR A 6 27.67 26.65 -3.66
C THR A 6 26.28 26.22 -4.07
N PRO A 7 26.11 25.20 -4.91
CA PRO A 7 24.78 24.73 -5.26
C PRO A 7 24.07 24.25 -4.00
N TYR A 8 22.95 24.88 -3.71
CA TYR A 8 22.04 24.53 -2.61
C TYR A 8 21.55 23.10 -2.84
N ALA A 9 22.08 22.18 -2.05
CA ALA A 9 21.58 20.81 -2.04
C ALA A 9 20.16 20.86 -1.44
N ALA A 10 19.13 20.73 -2.28
CA ALA A 10 17.78 20.53 -1.80
C ALA A 10 17.73 19.28 -0.90
N PRO A 11 16.90 19.26 0.16
CA PRO A 11 16.77 18.09 1.01
C PRO A 11 16.34 16.89 0.15
N PRO A 12 16.73 15.65 0.50
CA PRO A 12 16.38 14.46 -0.26
C PRO A 12 14.86 14.35 -0.37
N GLY A 13 14.34 14.33 -1.60
CA GLY A 13 12.92 14.33 -1.93
C GLY A 13 12.24 12.95 -1.75
N GLY A 14 12.77 12.06 -0.92
CA GLY A 14 12.20 10.74 -0.69
C GLY A 14 12.54 9.71 -1.77
N VAL A 15 11.63 8.78 -2.00
CA VAL A 15 11.80 7.64 -2.89
C VAL A 15 10.71 7.65 -3.95
N LEU A 16 11.08 7.43 -5.21
CA LEU A 16 10.17 7.10 -6.29
C LEU A 16 10.36 5.64 -6.67
N ALA A 17 9.30 4.84 -6.53
CA ALA A 17 9.25 3.46 -7.00
C ALA A 17 8.41 3.39 -8.28
N VAL A 18 8.90 2.67 -9.31
CA VAL A 18 8.20 2.53 -10.59
C VAL A 18 8.11 1.05 -10.95
N PHE A 19 6.88 0.52 -11.03
CA PHE A 19 6.61 -0.89 -11.31
C PHE A 19 5.53 -1.05 -12.38
N ALA A 20 5.43 -2.26 -12.95
CA ALA A 20 4.54 -2.53 -14.06
C ALA A 20 3.07 -2.67 -13.63
N HIS A 21 2.78 -3.55 -12.67
CA HIS A 21 1.42 -3.96 -12.28
C HIS A 21 1.17 -3.77 -10.78
N PRO A 22 -0.11 -3.71 -10.35
CA PRO A 22 -0.49 -3.83 -8.95
C PRO A 22 -0.10 -5.21 -8.41
N ASP A 23 0.84 -5.30 -7.52
CA ASP A 23 1.47 -6.40 -6.79
C ASP A 23 3.00 -6.41 -6.91
N ASP A 24 3.59 -5.93 -8.00
CA ASP A 24 5.04 -5.92 -8.22
C ASP A 24 5.78 -5.13 -7.12
N GLU A 25 5.25 -3.98 -6.72
CA GLU A 25 5.81 -3.16 -5.64
C GLU A 25 5.88 -3.94 -4.33
N THR A 26 4.87 -4.77 -4.07
CA THR A 26 4.77 -5.60 -2.86
C THR A 26 5.66 -6.83 -2.93
N LEU A 27 5.61 -7.57 -4.05
CA LEU A 27 6.29 -8.86 -4.23
C LEU A 27 7.80 -8.71 -4.44
N SER A 28 8.21 -7.63 -5.10
CA SER A 28 9.62 -7.36 -5.40
C SER A 28 10.26 -6.46 -4.36
N ALA A 29 9.60 -5.39 -3.93
CA ALA A 29 10.17 -4.30 -3.14
C ALA A 29 9.43 -4.00 -1.83
N GLY A 30 8.33 -4.70 -1.48
CA GLY A 30 7.44 -4.35 -0.38
C GLY A 30 8.15 -4.14 0.95
N GLY A 31 9.12 -4.99 1.28
CA GLY A 31 9.94 -4.81 2.49
C GLY A 31 10.78 -3.54 2.48
N LEU A 32 11.42 -3.23 1.35
CA LEU A 32 12.19 -2.01 1.17
C LEU A 32 11.31 -0.78 1.29
N LEU A 33 10.21 -0.75 0.56
CA LEU A 33 9.30 0.41 0.51
C LEU A 33 8.65 0.66 1.86
N ALA A 34 8.17 -0.36 2.55
CA ALA A 34 7.63 -0.24 3.90
C ALA A 34 8.68 0.25 4.92
N ARG A 35 9.93 -0.22 4.79
CA ARG A 35 11.03 0.24 5.65
C ARG A 35 11.37 1.71 5.41
N LEU A 36 11.41 2.13 4.15
CA LEU A 36 11.70 3.51 3.76
C LEU A 36 10.53 4.45 4.08
N ALA A 37 9.29 4.01 3.95
CA ALA A 37 8.09 4.81 4.28
C ALA A 37 8.02 5.26 5.75
N ARG A 38 8.79 4.61 6.63
CA ARG A 38 8.89 5.02 8.05
C ARG A 38 9.76 6.27 8.27
N THR A 39 10.60 6.60 7.31
CA THR A 39 11.66 7.63 7.48
C THR A 39 11.72 8.62 6.33
N ALA A 40 11.05 8.35 5.21
CA ALA A 40 11.04 9.22 4.03
C ALA A 40 9.72 9.06 3.27
N PRO A 41 9.25 10.08 2.56
CA PRO A 41 8.10 9.94 1.67
C PRO A 41 8.42 8.96 0.53
N VAL A 42 7.48 8.04 0.27
CA VAL A 42 7.55 7.06 -0.80
C VAL A 42 6.42 7.33 -1.78
N HIS A 43 6.77 7.58 -3.04
CA HIS A 43 5.84 7.73 -4.14
C HIS A 43 5.92 6.49 -5.03
N LEU A 44 4.78 5.86 -5.31
CA LEU A 44 4.68 4.75 -6.23
C LEU A 44 4.06 5.20 -7.55
N VAL A 45 4.66 4.79 -8.66
CA VAL A 45 4.06 4.86 -9.99
C VAL A 45 3.89 3.44 -10.52
N THR A 46 2.64 3.06 -10.83
CA THR A 46 2.31 1.77 -11.47
C THR A 46 1.95 1.99 -12.93
N SER A 47 2.50 1.19 -13.85
CA SER A 47 2.38 1.48 -15.28
C SER A 47 0.98 1.21 -15.84
N ASN A 48 0.34 0.11 -15.44
CA ASN A 48 -1.03 -0.25 -15.84
C ASN A 48 -1.77 -0.94 -14.69
N ARG A 49 -2.94 -1.54 -14.92
CA ARG A 49 -3.77 -2.12 -13.85
C ARG A 49 -3.70 -3.64 -13.78
N GLY A 50 -2.85 -4.26 -14.62
CA GLY A 50 -2.67 -5.71 -14.61
C GLY A 50 -3.93 -6.49 -14.99
N GLU A 51 -4.72 -5.96 -15.91
CA GLU A 51 -6.04 -6.46 -16.28
C GLU A 51 -6.04 -7.78 -17.05
N ARG A 52 -4.86 -8.33 -17.36
CA ARG A 52 -4.67 -9.63 -17.98
C ARG A 52 -4.08 -10.68 -17.05
N GLY A 53 -3.97 -10.37 -15.76
CA GLY A 53 -3.55 -11.33 -14.75
C GLY A 53 -4.51 -12.53 -14.64
N GLU A 54 -3.97 -13.70 -14.35
CA GLU A 54 -4.77 -14.89 -14.00
C GLU A 54 -5.44 -14.69 -12.63
N VAL A 55 -6.66 -15.24 -12.46
CA VAL A 55 -7.42 -15.11 -11.21
C VAL A 55 -7.33 -16.39 -10.39
N ILE A 56 -6.69 -16.33 -9.22
CA ILE A 56 -6.46 -17.52 -8.38
C ILE A 56 -7.72 -17.97 -7.62
N PRO A 57 -8.48 -17.10 -6.90
CA PRO A 57 -9.60 -17.54 -6.10
C PRO A 57 -10.82 -17.94 -6.93
N THR A 58 -11.41 -19.08 -6.61
CA THR A 58 -12.56 -19.63 -7.36
C THR A 58 -13.84 -18.79 -7.25
N ASP A 59 -14.03 -18.08 -6.14
CA ASP A 59 -15.19 -17.21 -5.91
C ASP A 59 -15.20 -15.95 -6.78
N ILE A 60 -14.03 -15.52 -7.27
CA ILE A 60 -13.87 -14.41 -8.21
C ILE A 60 -13.36 -14.84 -9.59
N ALA A 61 -13.29 -16.15 -9.87
CA ALA A 61 -12.83 -16.68 -11.16
C ALA A 61 -13.66 -16.16 -12.36
N HIS A 62 -14.89 -15.68 -12.12
CA HIS A 62 -15.72 -15.05 -13.14
C HIS A 62 -15.13 -13.73 -13.69
N LEU A 63 -14.12 -13.16 -13.05
CA LEU A 63 -13.40 -11.96 -13.53
C LEU A 63 -12.34 -12.28 -14.58
N GLU A 64 -11.92 -13.52 -14.70
CA GLU A 64 -11.00 -13.95 -15.76
C GLU A 64 -11.63 -13.72 -17.14
N GLY A 65 -10.90 -13.06 -18.04
CA GLY A 65 -11.44 -12.62 -19.32
C GLY A 65 -12.34 -11.37 -19.26
N ARG A 66 -12.46 -10.71 -18.09
CA ARG A 66 -13.18 -9.45 -17.91
C ARG A 66 -12.20 -8.33 -17.48
N PRO A 67 -11.41 -7.80 -18.41
CA PRO A 67 -10.26 -6.93 -18.08
C PRO A 67 -10.66 -5.67 -17.31
N ALA A 68 -11.81 -5.06 -17.60
CA ALA A 68 -12.23 -3.85 -16.90
C ALA A 68 -12.56 -4.13 -15.42
N ASP A 69 -13.28 -5.23 -15.14
CA ASP A 69 -13.68 -5.58 -13.77
C ASP A 69 -12.47 -6.07 -12.95
N LEU A 70 -11.55 -6.80 -13.60
CA LEU A 70 -10.31 -7.24 -12.95
C LEU A 70 -9.40 -6.04 -12.63
N ALA A 71 -9.30 -5.06 -13.55
CA ALA A 71 -8.57 -3.82 -13.30
C ALA A 71 -9.11 -3.08 -12.07
N GLU A 72 -10.43 -2.96 -11.95
CA GLU A 72 -11.08 -2.31 -10.80
C GLU A 72 -10.75 -3.04 -9.48
N LEU A 73 -10.85 -4.37 -9.49
CA LEU A 73 -10.47 -5.18 -8.31
C LEU A 73 -9.00 -4.98 -7.95
N ARG A 74 -8.06 -5.09 -8.91
CA ARG A 74 -6.63 -4.97 -8.65
C ARG A 74 -6.23 -3.57 -8.18
N VAL A 75 -6.91 -2.52 -8.62
CA VAL A 75 -6.74 -1.16 -8.07
C VAL A 75 -7.15 -1.09 -6.60
N ALA A 76 -8.25 -1.73 -6.21
CA ALA A 76 -8.68 -1.79 -4.81
C ALA A 76 -7.70 -2.63 -3.95
N GLU A 77 -7.21 -3.76 -4.47
CA GLU A 77 -6.19 -4.59 -3.83
C GLU A 77 -4.89 -3.79 -3.61
N LEU A 78 -4.43 -3.06 -4.63
CA LEU A 78 -3.27 -2.18 -4.54
C LEU A 78 -3.44 -1.11 -3.46
N SER A 79 -4.60 -0.44 -3.42
CA SER A 79 -4.88 0.56 -2.39
C SER A 79 -4.74 -0.02 -0.98
N THR A 80 -5.28 -1.24 -0.75
CA THR A 80 -5.16 -1.94 0.54
C THR A 80 -3.71 -2.35 0.85
N ALA A 81 -2.95 -2.78 -0.18
CA ALA A 81 -1.55 -3.14 -0.02
C ALA A 81 -0.70 -1.92 0.33
N LEU A 82 -0.92 -0.78 -0.31
CA LEU A 82 -0.20 0.47 -0.04
C LEU A 82 -0.47 1.00 1.37
N GLU A 83 -1.72 0.92 1.83
CA GLU A 83 -2.08 1.24 3.22
C GLU A 83 -1.28 0.37 4.20
N ALA A 84 -1.19 -0.94 3.95
CA ALA A 84 -0.42 -1.86 4.79
C ALA A 84 1.08 -1.55 4.79
N LEU A 85 1.64 -1.11 3.65
CA LEU A 85 3.05 -0.72 3.52
C LEU A 85 3.34 0.69 4.08
N GLY A 86 2.31 1.48 4.39
CA GLY A 86 2.46 2.86 4.83
C GLY A 86 2.77 3.85 3.71
N ILE A 87 2.38 3.54 2.47
CA ILE A 87 2.60 4.37 1.27
C ILE A 87 1.31 5.13 0.97
N THR A 88 1.35 6.45 0.99
CA THR A 88 0.19 7.32 0.78
C THR A 88 0.11 7.92 -0.61
N GLU A 89 1.23 7.98 -1.32
CA GLU A 89 1.36 8.64 -2.62
C GLU A 89 1.47 7.61 -3.74
N HIS A 90 0.43 7.52 -4.56
CA HIS A 90 0.38 6.62 -5.71
C HIS A 90 -0.23 7.31 -6.92
N SER A 91 0.30 7.00 -8.10
CA SER A 91 -0.27 7.38 -9.39
C SER A 91 -0.10 6.27 -10.41
N PHE A 92 -1.06 6.12 -11.31
CA PHE A 92 -0.80 5.35 -12.52
C PHE A 92 -0.02 6.20 -13.53
N LEU A 93 0.90 5.58 -14.25
CA LEU A 93 1.78 6.26 -15.20
C LEU A 93 0.99 7.03 -16.29
N ASP A 94 -0.13 6.47 -16.74
CA ASP A 94 -1.03 7.10 -17.72
C ASP A 94 -1.89 8.25 -17.13
N GLN A 95 -1.85 8.46 -15.82
CA GLN A 95 -2.54 9.55 -15.12
C GLN A 95 -1.60 10.72 -14.78
N LEU A 96 -0.30 10.57 -15.03
CA LEU A 96 0.63 11.67 -14.86
C LEU A 96 0.37 12.74 -15.92
N ASP A 97 0.52 14.02 -15.51
CA ASP A 97 0.37 15.15 -16.41
C ASP A 97 1.39 15.13 -17.56
N GLY A 98 0.97 15.50 -18.76
CA GLY A 98 1.85 15.64 -19.92
C GLY A 98 1.67 14.60 -21.02
N HIS A 99 0.71 13.68 -20.90
CA HIS A 99 0.32 12.80 -22.01
C HIS A 99 -0.58 13.54 -23.01
N GLU A 100 -0.07 13.79 -24.21
CA GLU A 100 -0.82 14.41 -25.29
C GLU A 100 -0.72 13.58 -26.59
N PRO A 101 -1.81 12.96 -27.04
CA PRO A 101 -3.14 12.92 -26.42
C PRO A 101 -3.18 12.08 -25.15
N PRO A 102 -4.24 12.19 -24.32
CA PRO A 102 -4.43 11.30 -23.17
C PRO A 102 -4.32 9.85 -23.58
N VAL A 103 -3.60 9.06 -22.79
CA VAL A 103 -3.32 7.66 -23.04
C VAL A 103 -3.86 6.79 -21.91
N ARG A 104 -4.26 5.55 -22.24
CA ARG A 104 -4.52 4.48 -21.30
C ARG A 104 -3.58 3.34 -21.62
N PHE A 105 -2.70 2.98 -20.68
CA PHE A 105 -1.86 1.80 -20.81
C PHE A 105 -2.60 0.58 -20.30
N THR A 106 -2.57 -0.50 -21.08
CA THR A 106 -3.14 -1.79 -20.70
C THR A 106 -2.01 -2.81 -20.49
N ASP A 107 -2.31 -3.85 -19.71
CA ASP A 107 -1.42 -4.98 -19.51
C ASP A 107 -1.13 -5.67 -20.84
N SER A 108 0.14 -5.90 -21.11
CA SER A 108 0.60 -6.53 -22.36
C SER A 108 0.32 -8.03 -22.39
N GLY A 109 0.13 -8.63 -21.24
CA GLY A 109 0.12 -10.08 -21.09
C GLY A 109 1.48 -10.72 -21.43
N MET A 110 1.58 -12.00 -21.12
CA MET A 110 2.79 -12.78 -21.37
C MET A 110 2.44 -14.25 -21.61
N ARG A 111 3.42 -15.01 -22.07
CA ARG A 111 3.37 -16.47 -22.08
C ARG A 111 4.63 -17.04 -21.46
N TRP A 112 4.53 -18.18 -20.81
CA TRP A 112 5.70 -18.83 -20.23
C TRP A 112 6.61 -19.42 -21.30
N ASN A 113 7.92 -19.28 -21.13
CA ASN A 113 8.93 -19.93 -21.95
C ASN A 113 9.17 -21.36 -21.44
N GLY A 114 8.53 -22.34 -22.07
CA GLY A 114 8.66 -23.74 -21.71
C GLY A 114 7.85 -24.13 -20.46
N SER A 115 8.18 -25.30 -19.90
CA SER A 115 7.47 -25.90 -18.77
C SER A 115 7.97 -25.45 -17.39
N SER A 116 9.14 -24.85 -17.33
CA SER A 116 9.73 -24.37 -16.05
C SER A 116 8.98 -23.20 -15.42
N ARG A 117 8.23 -22.43 -16.23
CA ARG A 117 7.48 -21.23 -15.80
C ARG A 117 8.35 -20.22 -15.03
N VAL A 118 9.61 -20.12 -15.42
CA VAL A 118 10.60 -19.23 -14.80
C VAL A 118 10.76 -17.94 -15.59
N ARG A 119 10.65 -18.01 -16.94
CA ARG A 119 10.80 -16.86 -17.83
C ARG A 119 9.57 -16.60 -18.64
N ALA A 120 9.19 -15.34 -18.71
CA ALA A 120 8.13 -14.86 -19.58
C ALA A 120 8.65 -14.48 -20.97
N LEU A 121 7.76 -14.60 -21.96
CA LEU A 121 7.93 -14.08 -23.31
C LEU A 121 6.74 -13.18 -23.64
N PRO A 122 6.91 -12.20 -24.55
CA PRO A 122 5.80 -11.37 -25.01
C PRO A 122 4.65 -12.20 -25.59
N ASP A 123 3.43 -11.78 -25.28
CA ASP A 123 2.23 -12.31 -25.94
C ASP A 123 2.12 -11.69 -27.34
N PRO A 124 2.14 -12.51 -28.43
CA PRO A 124 1.98 -11.99 -29.78
C PRO A 124 0.61 -11.36 -30.06
N ALA A 125 -0.38 -11.59 -29.16
CA ALA A 125 -1.73 -11.02 -29.23
C ALA A 125 -1.86 -9.73 -28.40
N ALA A 126 -0.76 -9.14 -27.92
CA ALA A 126 -0.80 -7.89 -27.17
C ALA A 126 -1.46 -6.77 -28.00
N GLU A 127 -2.39 -6.05 -27.39
CA GLU A 127 -3.14 -4.97 -27.99
C GLU A 127 -2.25 -3.76 -28.31
N ARG A 128 -2.74 -2.83 -29.14
CA ARG A 128 -2.00 -1.59 -29.44
C ARG A 128 -1.84 -0.68 -28.21
N SER A 129 -2.79 -0.72 -27.29
CA SER A 129 -2.79 -0.01 -26.01
C SER A 129 -1.88 -0.65 -24.98
N ALA A 130 -1.35 -1.86 -25.24
CA ALA A 130 -0.45 -2.56 -24.34
C ALA A 130 0.78 -1.70 -24.01
N PHE A 131 1.12 -1.63 -22.72
CA PHE A 131 2.18 -0.75 -22.23
C PHE A 131 3.53 -1.02 -22.93
N SER A 132 3.87 -2.28 -23.15
CA SER A 132 5.11 -2.66 -23.83
C SER A 132 5.20 -2.18 -25.30
N ASN A 133 4.05 -1.85 -25.93
CA ASN A 133 3.97 -1.32 -27.28
C ASN A 133 4.07 0.22 -27.33
N ALA A 134 4.01 0.90 -26.19
CA ALA A 134 4.14 2.34 -26.11
C ALA A 134 5.56 2.78 -26.52
N ALA A 135 5.68 3.89 -27.27
CA ALA A 135 6.98 4.45 -27.56
C ALA A 135 7.66 4.91 -26.26
N PRO A 136 8.88 4.46 -25.93
CA PRO A 136 9.48 4.71 -24.64
C PRO A 136 9.81 6.19 -24.39
N GLU A 137 10.17 6.95 -25.43
CA GLU A 137 10.60 8.35 -25.28
C GLU A 137 9.48 9.29 -24.78
N PRO A 138 8.27 9.33 -25.37
CA PRO A 138 7.18 10.15 -24.84
C PRO A 138 6.80 9.80 -23.42
N VAL A 139 6.75 8.50 -23.09
CA VAL A 139 6.42 8.02 -21.72
C VAL A 139 7.51 8.44 -20.74
N ALA A 140 8.77 8.29 -21.11
CA ALA A 140 9.90 8.71 -20.28
C ALA A 140 9.94 10.22 -20.03
N ARG A 141 9.48 11.04 -20.98
CA ARG A 141 9.39 12.51 -20.79
C ARG A 141 8.36 12.86 -19.74
N VAL A 142 7.20 12.23 -19.73
CA VAL A 142 6.16 12.43 -18.70
C VAL A 142 6.70 12.04 -17.32
N LEU A 143 7.32 10.87 -17.22
CA LEU A 143 7.92 10.41 -15.96
C LEU A 143 9.10 11.32 -15.53
N ALA A 144 9.87 11.87 -16.45
CA ALA A 144 10.96 12.79 -16.15
C ALA A 144 10.47 14.12 -15.57
N ALA A 145 9.36 14.68 -16.11
CA ALA A 145 8.71 15.85 -15.53
C ALA A 145 8.22 15.57 -14.10
N HIS A 146 7.67 14.37 -13.88
CA HIS A 146 7.28 13.93 -12.54
C HIS A 146 8.49 13.80 -11.60
N ILE A 147 9.62 13.24 -12.05
CA ILE A 147 10.89 13.18 -11.29
C ILE A 147 11.38 14.59 -10.94
N ARG A 148 11.33 15.54 -11.87
CA ARG A 148 11.71 16.95 -11.60
C ARG A 148 10.84 17.60 -10.53
N ARG A 149 9.54 17.28 -10.51
CA ARG A 149 8.59 17.78 -9.52
C ARG A 149 8.84 17.17 -8.14
N LEU A 150 9.03 15.85 -8.06
CA LEU A 150 9.25 15.15 -6.79
C LEU A 150 10.66 15.31 -6.23
N ARG A 151 11.67 15.45 -7.08
CA ARG A 151 13.09 15.51 -6.69
C ARG A 151 13.52 14.35 -5.79
N PRO A 152 13.27 13.08 -6.18
CA PRO A 152 13.57 11.94 -5.33
C PRO A 152 15.08 11.78 -5.13
N ALA A 153 15.48 11.30 -3.93
CA ALA A 153 16.85 10.91 -3.65
C ALA A 153 17.19 9.54 -4.21
N LEU A 154 16.18 8.65 -4.27
CA LEU A 154 16.29 7.29 -4.79
C LEU A 154 15.15 7.02 -5.77
N VAL A 155 15.50 6.47 -6.93
CA VAL A 155 14.53 5.84 -7.84
C VAL A 155 14.77 4.33 -7.83
N VAL A 156 13.71 3.54 -7.66
CA VAL A 156 13.75 2.07 -7.61
C VAL A 156 12.81 1.50 -8.65
N THR A 157 13.25 0.48 -9.38
CA THR A 157 12.47 -0.24 -10.40
C THR A 157 12.98 -1.67 -10.55
N ASP A 158 12.36 -2.46 -11.44
CA ASP A 158 12.88 -3.75 -11.86
C ASP A 158 14.26 -3.61 -12.53
N GLU A 159 15.01 -4.72 -12.53
CA GLU A 159 16.24 -4.79 -13.32
C GLU A 159 15.92 -4.81 -14.84
N PRO A 160 16.90 -4.51 -15.74
CA PRO A 160 16.63 -4.27 -17.15
C PRO A 160 15.92 -5.37 -17.91
N ASP A 161 16.04 -6.63 -17.48
CA ASP A 161 15.37 -7.79 -18.08
C ASP A 161 14.01 -8.09 -17.44
N GLY A 162 13.51 -7.21 -16.52
CA GLY A 162 12.17 -7.23 -15.98
C GLY A 162 11.88 -8.35 -14.98
N GLY A 163 12.86 -8.75 -14.18
CA GLY A 163 12.72 -9.69 -13.08
C GLY A 163 12.55 -11.15 -13.51
N TYR A 164 11.69 -11.41 -14.46
CA TYR A 164 11.45 -12.72 -15.07
C TYR A 164 11.11 -12.63 -16.56
N GLY A 165 11.28 -11.45 -17.16
CA GLY A 165 11.13 -11.21 -18.60
C GLY A 165 9.73 -10.77 -19.04
N HIS A 166 8.84 -10.38 -18.11
CA HIS A 166 7.55 -9.80 -18.49
C HIS A 166 7.76 -8.53 -19.34
N PRO A 167 7.12 -8.39 -20.51
CA PRO A 167 7.37 -7.27 -21.41
C PRO A 167 7.11 -5.91 -20.77
N ASP A 168 6.12 -5.79 -19.87
CA ASP A 168 5.82 -4.55 -19.17
C ASP A 168 6.87 -4.20 -18.11
N HIS A 169 7.45 -5.18 -17.40
CA HIS A 169 8.54 -4.93 -16.46
C HIS A 169 9.80 -4.44 -17.18
N VAL A 170 10.17 -5.12 -18.29
CA VAL A 170 11.28 -4.69 -19.15
C VAL A 170 11.05 -3.26 -19.66
N HIS A 171 9.81 -2.93 -20.04
CA HIS A 171 9.48 -1.60 -20.54
C HIS A 171 9.48 -0.55 -19.40
N ALA A 172 8.94 -0.86 -18.23
CA ALA A 172 8.97 0.00 -17.05
C ALA A 172 10.41 0.34 -16.64
N ALA A 173 11.29 -0.66 -16.56
CA ALA A 173 12.72 -0.46 -16.28
C ALA A 173 13.39 0.46 -17.31
N ARG A 174 13.14 0.22 -18.61
CA ARG A 174 13.68 1.03 -19.70
C ARG A 174 13.20 2.48 -19.66
N VAL A 175 11.89 2.69 -19.47
CA VAL A 175 11.26 4.01 -19.37
C VAL A 175 11.81 4.76 -18.17
N THR A 176 11.91 4.10 -17.02
CA THR A 176 12.44 4.70 -15.77
C THR A 176 13.89 5.13 -15.92
N ALA A 177 14.76 4.27 -16.44
CA ALA A 177 16.17 4.61 -16.67
C ALA A 177 16.30 5.78 -17.66
N ARG A 178 15.47 5.85 -18.69
CA ARG A 178 15.43 6.97 -19.63
C ARG A 178 14.92 8.25 -18.98
N ALA A 179 13.87 8.15 -18.18
CA ALA A 179 13.28 9.30 -17.47
C ALA A 179 14.25 9.96 -16.48
N VAL A 180 15.02 9.15 -15.74
CA VAL A 180 16.08 9.66 -14.84
C VAL A 180 17.12 10.48 -15.60
N ARG A 181 17.55 10.00 -16.78
CA ARG A 181 18.52 10.73 -17.63
C ARG A 181 17.93 12.03 -18.19
N LEU A 182 16.66 12.00 -18.63
CA LEU A 182 15.96 13.19 -19.13
C LEU A 182 15.74 14.23 -18.01
N ALA A 183 15.38 13.77 -16.82
CA ALA A 183 15.18 14.66 -15.67
C ALA A 183 16.42 15.48 -15.32
N ALA A 184 17.61 14.90 -15.46
CA ALA A 184 18.89 15.56 -15.20
C ALA A 184 19.36 16.48 -16.35
N ALA A 185 18.88 16.27 -17.57
CA ALA A 185 19.31 17.08 -18.71
C ALA A 185 18.73 18.49 -18.64
N ALA A 186 19.51 19.49 -19.09
CA ALA A 186 19.04 20.86 -19.23
C ALA A 186 18.21 21.01 -20.53
N GLU A 187 17.03 20.42 -20.56
CA GLU A 187 16.12 20.44 -21.71
C GLU A 187 14.96 21.38 -21.44
N GLU A 188 14.85 22.49 -22.22
CA GLU A 188 13.84 23.53 -22.04
C GLU A 188 12.40 23.05 -22.29
N ALA A 189 12.25 22.02 -23.14
CA ALA A 189 10.93 21.46 -23.47
C ALA A 189 10.39 20.47 -22.42
N LEU A 190 11.05 20.34 -21.26
CA LEU A 190 10.62 19.48 -20.17
C LEU A 190 10.29 20.32 -18.92
N ASP A 191 9.09 20.18 -18.40
CA ASP A 191 8.61 20.94 -17.25
C ASP A 191 9.47 20.72 -16.00
N GLY A 192 9.66 21.79 -15.23
CA GLY A 192 10.42 21.82 -13.97
C GLY A 192 11.93 21.96 -14.17
N ASP A 193 12.62 22.39 -13.11
CA ASP A 193 14.08 22.52 -13.09
C ASP A 193 14.74 21.14 -13.21
N PRO A 194 15.89 21.05 -13.90
CA PRO A 194 16.65 19.81 -13.99
C PRO A 194 16.96 19.22 -12.61
N TRP A 195 16.77 17.90 -12.48
CA TRP A 195 17.03 17.17 -11.25
C TRP A 195 17.86 15.93 -11.52
N SER A 196 19.06 15.89 -10.99
CA SER A 196 19.92 14.71 -11.01
C SER A 196 19.61 13.83 -9.79
N VAL A 197 18.89 12.74 -9.99
CA VAL A 197 18.57 11.76 -8.95
C VAL A 197 19.89 11.22 -8.36
N PRO A 198 20.13 11.28 -7.03
CA PRO A 198 21.35 10.76 -6.43
C PRO A 198 21.58 9.27 -6.73
N ALA A 199 20.55 8.43 -6.61
CA ALA A 199 20.67 7.00 -6.88
C ALA A 199 19.50 6.46 -7.72
N LEU A 200 19.83 5.64 -8.74
CA LEU A 200 18.92 4.76 -9.45
C LEU A 200 19.34 3.33 -9.16
N ALA A 201 18.40 2.51 -8.69
CA ALA A 201 18.68 1.14 -8.31
C ALA A 201 17.61 0.15 -8.81
N TRP A 202 18.04 -1.05 -9.06
CA TRP A 202 17.23 -2.21 -9.41
C TRP A 202 17.07 -3.13 -8.21
N ILE A 203 15.88 -3.72 -8.06
CA ILE A 203 15.67 -4.81 -7.13
C ILE A 203 16.28 -6.07 -7.71
N VAL A 204 17.14 -6.73 -6.94
CA VAL A 204 17.82 -7.98 -7.32
C VAL A 204 17.79 -8.97 -6.16
N ARG A 205 18.15 -10.23 -6.43
CA ARG A 205 18.26 -11.27 -5.41
C ARG A 205 19.57 -12.02 -5.61
N PRO A 206 20.44 -12.18 -4.57
CA PRO A 206 21.68 -12.93 -4.69
C PRO A 206 21.40 -14.44 -4.87
N VAL A 207 22.10 -15.10 -5.78
CA VAL A 207 21.86 -16.51 -6.10
C VAL A 207 22.07 -17.44 -4.91
N SER A 208 23.00 -17.11 -4.01
CA SER A 208 23.25 -17.91 -2.80
C SER A 208 22.04 -17.88 -1.85
N GLU A 209 21.44 -16.72 -1.63
CA GLU A 209 20.26 -16.56 -0.75
C GLU A 209 19.00 -17.20 -1.36
N VAL A 210 18.80 -17.08 -2.68
CA VAL A 210 17.69 -17.73 -3.37
C VAL A 210 17.80 -19.25 -3.27
N ARG A 211 18.98 -19.80 -3.52
CA ARG A 211 19.25 -21.25 -3.38
C ARG A 211 18.98 -21.72 -1.95
N ALA A 212 19.53 -21.03 -0.96
CA ALA A 212 19.36 -21.36 0.44
C ALA A 212 17.88 -21.26 0.88
N ALA A 213 17.17 -20.21 0.45
CA ALA A 213 15.75 -20.05 0.74
C ALA A 213 14.88 -21.14 0.11
N THR A 214 15.19 -21.55 -1.12
CA THR A 214 14.51 -22.65 -1.82
C THR A 214 14.74 -23.99 -1.13
N GLN A 215 15.99 -24.28 -0.71
CA GLN A 215 16.31 -25.48 0.07
C GLN A 215 15.57 -25.49 1.42
N TRP A 216 15.50 -24.32 2.07
CA TRP A 216 14.74 -24.17 3.31
C TRP A 216 13.24 -24.43 3.10
N LEU A 217 12.62 -23.90 2.01
CA LEU A 217 11.23 -24.18 1.66
C LEU A 217 11.00 -25.69 1.50
N ALA A 218 11.85 -26.39 0.76
CA ALA A 218 11.74 -27.83 0.56
C ALA A 218 11.72 -28.62 1.87
N GLN A 219 12.48 -28.18 2.89
CA GLN A 219 12.56 -28.82 4.20
C GLN A 219 11.35 -28.50 5.10
N HIS A 220 10.82 -27.28 5.02
CA HIS A 220 9.80 -26.77 5.95
C HIS A 220 8.36 -26.93 5.43
N THR A 221 8.17 -27.14 4.14
CA THR A 221 6.84 -27.34 3.55
C THR A 221 6.42 -28.81 3.47
N GLY A 222 7.10 -29.74 4.11
CA GLY A 222 7.04 -31.20 4.18
C GLY A 222 5.73 -32.00 4.01
N ARG A 223 4.66 -31.34 3.52
CA ARG A 223 3.42 -31.94 3.00
C ARG A 223 3.03 -31.20 1.72
N PRO A 224 2.50 -31.90 0.71
CA PRO A 224 1.97 -31.20 -0.46
C PRO A 224 0.91 -30.21 0.00
N ARG A 225 1.18 -28.92 -0.17
CA ARG A 225 0.20 -27.86 0.00
C ARG A 225 -0.64 -27.81 -1.25
N LEU A 226 -1.91 -27.57 -1.08
CA LEU A 226 -2.82 -27.40 -2.20
C LEU A 226 -3.02 -25.91 -2.45
N SER A 227 -2.99 -25.52 -3.70
CA SER A 227 -3.40 -24.19 -4.16
C SER A 227 -4.88 -23.94 -3.83
N ALA A 228 -5.32 -22.69 -3.94
CA ALA A 228 -6.73 -22.33 -3.83
C ALA A 228 -7.65 -23.11 -4.82
N MET A 229 -7.06 -23.63 -5.90
CA MET A 229 -7.75 -24.47 -6.91
C MET A 229 -7.57 -25.97 -6.65
N GLY A 230 -7.02 -26.39 -5.52
CA GLY A 230 -6.82 -27.80 -5.18
C GLY A 230 -5.65 -28.49 -5.91
N ARG A 231 -4.80 -27.74 -6.63
CA ARG A 231 -3.57 -28.25 -7.24
C ARG A 231 -2.44 -28.28 -6.23
N ALA A 232 -1.49 -29.20 -6.38
CA ALA A 232 -0.30 -29.21 -5.53
C ALA A 232 0.57 -27.99 -5.83
N LEU A 233 1.05 -27.34 -4.76
CA LEU A 233 2.03 -26.26 -4.88
C LEU A 233 3.43 -26.88 -4.93
N ASP A 234 4.18 -26.51 -5.95
CA ASP A 234 5.53 -26.99 -6.19
C ASP A 234 6.57 -26.12 -5.46
N VAL A 235 7.62 -26.75 -4.95
CA VAL A 235 8.82 -26.06 -4.48
C VAL A 235 9.80 -25.98 -5.64
N PRO A 236 10.39 -24.80 -5.94
CA PRO A 236 11.36 -24.68 -7.01
C PRO A 236 12.57 -25.60 -6.80
N ASP A 237 13.18 -26.04 -7.90
CA ASP A 237 14.50 -26.71 -7.83
C ASP A 237 15.58 -25.66 -7.49
N PRO A 238 16.31 -25.79 -6.37
CA PRO A 238 17.34 -24.83 -5.98
C PRO A 238 18.50 -24.73 -6.99
N ASP A 239 18.71 -25.77 -7.81
CA ASP A 239 19.72 -25.82 -8.86
C ASP A 239 19.13 -25.65 -10.28
N GLY A 240 17.83 -25.40 -10.36
CA GLY A 240 17.12 -25.17 -11.62
C GLY A 240 17.37 -23.80 -12.25
N GLU A 241 16.72 -23.56 -13.39
CA GLU A 241 16.72 -22.26 -14.04
C GLU A 241 16.24 -21.17 -13.09
N GLN A 242 16.91 -20.00 -13.08
CA GLN A 242 16.56 -18.87 -12.23
C GLN A 242 15.98 -17.72 -13.08
N PRO A 243 15.04 -16.92 -12.51
CA PRO A 243 14.56 -15.71 -13.16
C PRO A 243 15.65 -14.63 -13.19
N THR A 244 15.49 -13.61 -14.02
CA THR A 244 16.53 -12.60 -14.27
C THR A 244 16.81 -11.69 -13.07
N ILE A 245 15.86 -11.57 -12.13
CA ILE A 245 16.08 -10.87 -10.86
C ILE A 245 17.18 -11.53 -10.00
N VAL A 246 17.48 -12.81 -10.25
CA VAL A 246 18.53 -13.54 -9.52
C VAL A 246 19.86 -13.29 -10.18
N VAL A 247 20.77 -12.67 -9.44
CA VAL A 247 22.10 -12.27 -9.93
C VAL A 247 23.20 -12.94 -9.10
N PRO A 248 24.43 -13.06 -9.64
CA PRO A 248 25.61 -13.40 -8.87
C PRO A 248 25.74 -12.48 -7.64
N ASP A 249 26.18 -13.04 -6.51
CA ASP A 249 26.25 -12.31 -5.23
C ASP A 249 27.12 -11.04 -5.32
N GLU A 250 28.17 -11.06 -6.11
CA GLU A 250 29.06 -9.92 -6.35
C GLU A 250 28.40 -8.77 -7.14
N GLN A 251 27.23 -8.96 -7.70
CA GLN A 251 26.44 -7.93 -8.38
C GLN A 251 25.43 -7.24 -7.47
N VAL A 252 25.38 -7.62 -6.19
CA VAL A 252 24.56 -6.97 -5.17
C VAL A 252 25.36 -5.83 -4.56
N ASP A 253 24.88 -4.61 -4.70
CA ASP A 253 25.59 -3.40 -4.23
C ASP A 253 25.16 -2.96 -2.83
N ALA A 254 23.92 -3.27 -2.43
CA ALA A 254 23.39 -2.92 -1.12
C ALA A 254 22.35 -3.95 -0.66
N ALA A 255 22.22 -4.08 0.67
CA ALA A 255 21.16 -4.87 1.31
C ALA A 255 20.56 -4.10 2.48
N VAL A 256 19.25 -4.16 2.63
CA VAL A 256 18.48 -3.52 3.70
C VAL A 256 17.75 -4.59 4.49
N ASP A 257 17.91 -4.61 5.81
CA ASP A 257 17.12 -5.47 6.70
C ASP A 257 15.69 -4.93 6.77
N VAL A 258 14.72 -5.81 6.52
CA VAL A 258 13.28 -5.47 6.48
C VAL A 258 12.46 -6.35 7.41
N CYS A 259 13.10 -7.10 8.32
CA CYS A 259 12.41 -7.99 9.26
C CYS A 259 11.40 -7.26 10.13
N GLU A 260 11.71 -6.03 10.55
CA GLU A 260 10.83 -5.22 11.40
C GLU A 260 9.50 -4.81 10.75
N VAL A 261 9.42 -4.85 9.41
CA VAL A 261 8.20 -4.54 8.64
C VAL A 261 7.54 -5.80 8.06
N SER A 262 7.98 -6.99 8.43
CA SER A 262 7.51 -8.26 7.86
C SER A 262 6.00 -8.49 7.99
N ALA A 263 5.39 -8.02 9.09
CA ALA A 263 3.93 -8.09 9.27
C ALA A 263 3.18 -7.18 8.28
N GLN A 264 3.72 -6.00 7.98
CA GLN A 264 3.18 -5.08 7.00
C GLN A 264 3.29 -5.68 5.59
N VAL A 265 4.46 -6.26 5.26
CA VAL A 265 4.68 -6.96 3.99
C VAL A 265 3.70 -8.13 3.82
N LEU A 266 3.51 -8.96 4.85
CA LEU A 266 2.55 -10.06 4.78
C LEU A 266 1.11 -9.55 4.55
N ALA A 267 0.72 -8.46 5.21
CA ALA A 267 -0.59 -7.86 5.03
C ALA A 267 -0.78 -7.35 3.59
N ALA A 268 0.24 -6.69 3.02
CA ALA A 268 0.24 -6.21 1.65
C ALA A 268 0.20 -7.37 0.63
N VAL A 269 1.01 -8.42 0.82
CA VAL A 269 0.98 -9.61 -0.03
C VAL A 269 -0.41 -10.26 -0.03
N ARG A 270 -1.08 -10.32 1.11
CA ARG A 270 -2.44 -10.86 1.23
C ARG A 270 -3.51 -9.97 0.65
N ALA A 271 -3.25 -8.67 0.53
CA ALA A 271 -4.18 -7.72 -0.09
C ALA A 271 -4.34 -8.01 -1.59
N HIS A 272 -3.29 -8.48 -2.27
CA HIS A 272 -3.32 -8.88 -3.68
C HIS A 272 -3.96 -10.28 -3.86
N ARG A 273 -5.15 -10.45 -3.32
CA ARG A 273 -5.84 -11.73 -3.23
C ARG A 273 -6.08 -12.38 -4.59
N SER A 274 -6.33 -11.59 -5.62
CA SER A 274 -6.55 -12.12 -6.97
C SER A 274 -5.32 -12.81 -7.54
N GLN A 275 -4.11 -12.39 -7.13
CA GLN A 275 -2.81 -12.79 -7.69
C GLN A 275 -1.96 -13.65 -6.77
N VAL A 276 -2.27 -13.69 -5.45
CA VAL A 276 -1.43 -14.34 -4.44
C VAL A 276 -2.24 -15.34 -3.62
N GLN A 277 -1.63 -16.50 -3.33
CA GLN A 277 -2.18 -17.54 -2.48
C GLN A 277 -1.14 -18.02 -1.45
N GLU A 278 -1.61 -18.69 -0.39
CA GLU A 278 -0.78 -19.36 0.64
C GLU A 278 0.28 -18.47 1.32
N ALA A 279 0.05 -17.15 1.37
CA ALA A 279 0.97 -16.23 2.01
C ALA A 279 1.08 -16.49 3.52
N THR A 280 2.27 -16.90 3.97
CA THR A 280 2.55 -17.31 5.33
C THR A 280 3.85 -16.67 5.83
N LEU A 281 3.85 -16.17 7.06
CA LEU A 281 5.03 -15.69 7.78
C LEU A 281 5.42 -16.73 8.82
N VAL A 282 6.69 -17.11 8.83
CA VAL A 282 7.30 -17.85 9.95
C VAL A 282 7.87 -16.80 10.88
N ALA A 283 7.73 -16.96 12.20
CA ALA A 283 8.19 -15.96 13.16
C ALA A 283 9.60 -15.45 12.80
N PRO A 284 9.76 -14.15 12.54
CA PRO A 284 11.08 -13.60 12.25
C PRO A 284 11.98 -13.79 13.46
N PRO A 285 13.30 -13.93 13.28
CA PRO A 285 14.23 -13.89 14.40
C PRO A 285 14.04 -12.59 15.17
N ALA A 286 14.17 -12.63 16.50
CA ALA A 286 14.08 -11.43 17.32
C ALA A 286 15.06 -10.37 16.79
N SER A 287 14.59 -9.12 16.68
CA SER A 287 15.38 -8.00 16.15
C SER A 287 16.74 -7.92 16.86
N GLY A 288 17.83 -8.06 16.11
CA GLY A 288 19.21 -8.04 16.63
C GLY A 288 19.82 -9.41 16.97
N ALA A 289 19.07 -10.52 16.94
CA ALA A 289 19.65 -11.85 17.03
C ALA A 289 20.13 -12.31 15.64
N PRO A 290 21.30 -12.98 15.52
CA PRO A 290 21.66 -13.63 14.27
C PRO A 290 20.62 -14.70 13.95
N ALA A 291 20.06 -14.68 12.75
CA ALA A 291 19.01 -15.59 12.29
C ALA A 291 19.38 -17.09 12.47
N ALA A 292 20.66 -17.39 12.57
CA ALA A 292 21.20 -18.73 12.82
C ALA A 292 20.99 -19.26 14.26
N ALA A 293 20.52 -18.43 15.21
CA ALA A 293 20.37 -18.86 16.61
C ALA A 293 19.11 -19.69 16.88
N GLU A 294 18.07 -19.55 16.05
CA GLU A 294 16.78 -20.24 16.25
C GLU A 294 16.61 -21.49 15.37
N ASP A 295 17.11 -21.45 14.15
CA ASP A 295 17.13 -22.59 13.21
C ASP A 295 18.35 -22.48 12.29
N PRO A 296 19.42 -23.24 12.54
CA PRO A 296 20.62 -23.19 11.70
C PRO A 296 20.40 -23.64 10.26
N ALA A 297 19.28 -24.29 9.94
CA ALA A 297 18.91 -24.65 8.58
C ALA A 297 18.15 -23.52 7.84
N ARG A 298 17.69 -22.49 8.57
CA ARG A 298 16.95 -21.38 7.99
C ARG A 298 17.92 -20.36 7.37
N PRO A 299 17.75 -20.00 6.08
CA PRO A 299 18.52 -18.92 5.49
C PRO A 299 18.30 -17.61 6.26
N ALA A 300 19.35 -16.82 6.41
CA ALA A 300 19.28 -15.57 7.16
C ALA A 300 18.19 -14.60 6.63
N ALA A 301 17.86 -14.70 5.35
CA ALA A 301 16.91 -13.82 4.69
C ALA A 301 15.47 -14.37 4.59
N ALA A 302 15.24 -15.70 4.66
CA ALA A 302 13.89 -16.24 4.50
C ALA A 302 13.05 -16.09 5.76
N ILE A 303 11.88 -15.45 5.65
CA ILE A 303 10.94 -15.20 6.75
C ILE A 303 9.55 -15.83 6.55
N GLY A 304 9.27 -16.37 5.36
CA GLY A 304 8.00 -16.98 5.02
C GLY A 304 7.95 -17.37 3.55
N TRP A 305 6.74 -17.54 3.03
CA TRP A 305 6.49 -17.91 1.64
C TRP A 305 5.12 -17.43 1.16
N PHE A 306 4.93 -17.45 -0.14
CA PHE A 306 3.66 -17.29 -0.85
C PHE A 306 3.71 -18.08 -2.16
N ALA A 307 2.60 -18.16 -2.89
CA ALA A 307 2.57 -18.69 -4.26
C ALA A 307 1.73 -17.78 -5.15
N LEU A 308 2.01 -17.84 -6.46
CA LEU A 308 1.26 -17.13 -7.50
C LEU A 308 0.39 -18.13 -8.29
N SER A 309 -0.18 -17.71 -9.41
CA SER A 309 -1.01 -18.52 -10.30
C SER A 309 -0.28 -19.70 -10.95
N ASN A 310 1.04 -19.64 -11.02
CA ASN A 310 1.88 -20.73 -11.53
C ASN A 310 2.01 -21.93 -10.55
N ASP A 311 1.39 -21.84 -9.36
CA ASP A 311 1.43 -22.84 -8.28
C ASP A 311 2.84 -23.14 -7.74
N ILE A 312 3.79 -22.23 -7.90
CA ILE A 312 5.16 -22.36 -7.40
C ILE A 312 5.32 -21.52 -6.13
N LEU A 313 5.77 -22.19 -5.04
CA LEU A 313 6.10 -21.51 -3.78
C LEU A 313 7.31 -20.60 -3.97
N GLN A 314 7.19 -19.39 -3.47
CA GLN A 314 8.25 -18.39 -3.46
C GLN A 314 8.57 -17.98 -2.02
N PRO A 315 9.84 -17.76 -1.66
CA PRO A 315 10.20 -17.29 -0.33
C PRO A 315 9.85 -15.82 -0.15
N LEU A 316 9.35 -15.47 1.04
CA LEU A 316 9.36 -14.10 1.54
C LEU A 316 10.70 -13.84 2.24
N TYR A 317 11.30 -12.70 1.95
CA TYR A 317 12.63 -12.36 2.44
C TYR A 317 12.58 -11.30 3.54
N GLY A 318 13.41 -11.45 4.56
CA GLY A 318 13.68 -10.45 5.60
C GLY A 318 14.74 -9.41 5.19
N ARG A 319 15.21 -9.46 3.95
CA ARG A 319 16.14 -8.51 3.34
C ARG A 319 15.68 -8.12 1.96
N ALA A 320 15.96 -6.87 1.59
CA ALA A 320 15.86 -6.38 0.24
C ALA A 320 17.26 -6.13 -0.29
N TRP A 321 17.54 -6.56 -1.52
CA TRP A 321 18.83 -6.40 -2.17
C TRP A 321 18.70 -5.51 -3.40
N LEU A 322 19.68 -4.63 -3.57
CA LEU A 322 19.68 -3.64 -4.63
C LEU A 322 21.00 -3.68 -5.40
N ARG A 323 20.89 -3.38 -6.68
CA ARG A 323 22.00 -3.10 -7.56
C ARG A 323 21.86 -1.68 -8.11
N ALA A 324 22.92 -0.88 -8.03
CA ALA A 324 22.96 0.43 -8.67
C ALA A 324 22.95 0.29 -10.20
N ASP A 325 22.25 1.19 -10.89
CA ASP A 325 22.44 1.29 -12.34
C ASP A 325 23.88 1.79 -12.62
N PRO A 326 24.78 0.94 -13.19
CA PRO A 326 26.18 1.29 -13.36
C PRO A 326 26.40 2.42 -14.37
N GLN A 327 25.40 2.75 -15.19
CA GLN A 327 25.43 3.89 -16.10
C GLN A 327 24.99 5.19 -15.42
N TRP A 328 24.47 5.12 -14.18
CA TRP A 328 23.94 6.26 -13.47
C TRP A 328 24.70 6.61 -12.19
N CYS A 329 24.91 5.67 -11.29
CA CYS A 329 25.58 5.94 -10.03
C CYS A 329 26.50 4.80 -9.58
N ALA A 330 27.50 5.14 -8.78
CA ALA A 330 28.37 4.14 -8.17
C ALA A 330 27.68 3.41 -7.01
N PRO A 331 28.05 2.16 -6.70
CA PRO A 331 27.54 1.41 -5.55
C PRO A 331 27.68 2.16 -4.21
N ALA A 332 28.73 2.93 -4.03
CA ALA A 332 28.94 3.73 -2.82
C ALA A 332 27.88 4.83 -2.67
N THR A 333 27.47 5.46 -3.76
CA THR A 333 26.41 6.48 -3.77
C THR A 333 25.08 5.87 -3.35
N LEU A 334 24.73 4.67 -3.90
CA LEU A 334 23.50 3.95 -3.50
C LEU A 334 23.51 3.65 -2.00
N ARG A 335 24.62 3.12 -1.46
CA ARG A 335 24.73 2.81 -0.02
C ARG A 335 24.58 4.05 0.87
N LEU A 336 25.19 5.18 0.50
CA LEU A 336 25.05 6.44 1.22
C LEU A 336 23.60 6.93 1.19
N THR A 337 22.97 6.95 0.00
CA THR A 337 21.56 7.36 -0.14
C THR A 337 20.63 6.50 0.72
N LEU A 338 20.81 5.18 0.73
CA LEU A 338 20.02 4.28 1.57
C LEU A 338 20.27 4.53 3.06
N THR A 339 21.51 4.80 3.47
CA THR A 339 21.84 5.13 4.85
C THR A 339 21.12 6.39 5.29
N ASP A 340 21.16 7.44 4.48
CA ASP A 340 20.48 8.69 4.76
C ASP A 340 18.94 8.50 4.86
N LEU A 341 18.35 7.75 3.91
CA LEU A 341 16.91 7.49 3.88
C LEU A 341 16.42 6.57 5.02
N THR A 342 17.28 5.71 5.57
CA THR A 342 16.89 4.77 6.64
C THR A 342 17.22 5.28 8.05
N SER A 343 17.94 6.40 8.18
CA SER A 343 18.35 6.96 9.46
C SER A 343 17.18 7.68 10.15
N PRO A 344 16.93 7.44 11.46
CA PRO A 344 15.96 8.21 12.23
C PRO A 344 16.45 9.68 12.31
N GLY A 345 15.73 10.60 11.70
CA GLY A 345 16.07 12.02 11.66
C GLY A 345 16.03 12.64 10.27
N SER A 346 16.05 11.83 9.22
CA SER A 346 15.96 12.31 7.84
C SER A 346 14.65 13.05 7.55
N ALA A 347 13.53 12.62 8.13
CA ALA A 347 12.23 13.30 8.02
C ALA A 347 12.17 14.60 8.84
N VAL A 348 12.81 14.63 10.02
CA VAL A 348 12.81 15.81 10.91
C VAL A 348 13.68 16.94 10.36
N ASP A 349 14.82 16.61 9.71
CA ASP A 349 15.73 17.61 9.13
C ASP A 349 15.20 18.21 7.81
N ALA A 350 14.27 17.54 7.11
CA ALA A 350 13.62 18.08 5.92
C ALA A 350 12.62 19.19 6.28
N GLU A 351 11.89 19.05 7.39
CA GLU A 351 10.97 20.08 7.90
C GLU A 351 11.71 21.26 8.58
N THR A 352 12.84 21.00 9.25
CA THR A 352 13.56 22.05 9.98
C THR A 352 14.31 23.02 9.08
N ARG A 353 14.66 22.65 7.84
CA ARG A 353 15.37 23.55 6.89
C ARG A 353 14.47 24.48 6.09
N HIS A 354 13.14 24.36 6.23
CA HIS A 354 12.19 25.30 5.65
C HIS A 354 11.69 26.38 6.63
N SER A 355 12.19 26.39 7.87
CA SER A 355 11.66 27.23 8.94
C SER A 355 12.61 28.27 9.50
N ASP A 356 13.56 28.80 8.69
CA ASP A 356 14.31 30.01 9.12
C ASP A 356 13.64 31.32 8.65
N GLN A 357 12.30 31.31 8.64
CA GLN A 357 11.46 32.50 8.81
C GLN A 357 10.29 32.09 9.70
N SER A 358 10.46 32.30 11.01
CA SER A 358 9.48 31.97 12.06
C SER A 358 8.10 32.60 11.82
N PRO A 359 7.01 31.88 12.14
CA PRO A 359 6.48 31.97 13.51
C PRO A 359 6.08 30.60 14.12
N ASP A 360 6.36 30.51 15.41
CA ASP A 360 5.81 29.59 16.41
C ASP A 360 5.79 28.07 16.15
N ALA A 361 6.77 27.39 16.77
CA ALA A 361 6.85 25.95 16.96
C ALA A 361 5.75 25.44 17.92
N SER A 362 4.57 25.09 17.38
CA SER A 362 3.58 24.22 18.02
C SER A 362 2.51 23.71 17.05
N ALA A 363 2.89 23.24 15.88
CA ALA A 363 1.96 22.56 14.96
C ALA A 363 2.48 21.13 14.67
N VAL A 364 2.23 20.20 15.57
CA VAL A 364 1.89 18.82 15.26
C VAL A 364 0.75 18.90 14.25
N ASP A 365 0.73 18.09 13.19
CA ASP A 365 -0.34 18.03 12.18
C ASP A 365 -1.72 17.97 12.82
N GLU A 366 -2.21 19.11 13.21
CA GLU A 366 -3.58 19.27 13.70
C GLU A 366 -4.48 19.27 12.45
N VAL A 367 -5.20 18.16 12.26
CA VAL A 367 -6.41 18.12 11.42
C VAL A 367 -7.10 19.50 11.51
N PRO A 368 -7.32 20.21 10.38
CA PRO A 368 -7.78 21.59 10.42
C PRO A 368 -8.97 21.78 11.36
N ARG A 369 -8.96 22.82 12.18
CA ARG A 369 -10.01 23.05 13.18
C ARG A 369 -11.42 23.00 12.59
N TRP A 370 -11.58 23.46 11.36
CA TRP A 370 -12.87 23.39 10.66
C TRP A 370 -13.29 21.94 10.36
N TYR A 371 -12.36 21.04 10.02
CA TYR A 371 -12.67 19.61 9.77
C TYR A 371 -13.09 18.92 11.07
N ARG A 372 -12.39 19.14 12.18
CA ARG A 372 -12.78 18.62 13.52
C ARG A 372 -14.14 19.13 13.96
N LEU A 373 -14.43 20.40 13.69
CA LEU A 373 -15.75 20.98 13.96
C LEU A 373 -16.83 20.38 13.06
N ALA A 374 -16.54 20.20 11.77
CA ALA A 374 -17.45 19.58 10.81
C ALA A 374 -17.78 18.13 11.19
N MET A 375 -16.76 17.33 11.55
CA MET A 375 -16.97 15.93 12.00
C MET A 375 -17.73 15.85 13.32
N SER A 376 -17.45 16.73 14.28
CA SER A 376 -18.21 16.83 15.51
C SER A 376 -19.67 17.23 15.26
N ALA A 377 -19.92 18.19 14.36
CA ALA A 377 -21.28 18.57 13.95
C ALA A 377 -22.01 17.42 13.25
N PHE A 378 -21.31 16.68 12.40
CA PHE A 378 -21.84 15.50 11.72
C PHE A 378 -22.29 14.42 12.70
N THR A 379 -21.51 14.14 13.76
CA THR A 379 -21.89 13.15 14.79
C THR A 379 -23.11 13.60 15.61
N VAL A 380 -23.28 14.89 15.87
CA VAL A 380 -24.48 15.45 16.49
C VAL A 380 -25.72 15.24 15.61
N VAL A 381 -25.60 15.55 14.31
CA VAL A 381 -26.68 15.33 13.32
C VAL A 381 -27.06 13.85 13.23
N MET A 382 -26.07 12.96 13.21
CA MET A 382 -26.30 11.51 13.28
C MET A 382 -27.10 11.13 14.53
N GLY A 383 -26.75 11.65 15.70
CA GLY A 383 -27.44 11.40 16.96
C GLY A 383 -28.92 11.79 16.90
N VAL A 384 -29.22 12.95 16.32
CA VAL A 384 -30.59 13.41 16.10
C VAL A 384 -31.37 12.48 15.19
N ILE A 385 -30.78 12.09 14.04
CA ILE A 385 -31.43 11.23 13.06
C ILE A 385 -31.73 9.86 13.66
N PHE A 386 -30.76 9.21 14.30
CA PHE A 386 -30.93 7.87 14.88
C PHE A 386 -31.93 7.87 16.03
N ALA A 387 -31.91 8.88 16.90
CA ALA A 387 -32.87 9.01 17.98
C ALA A 387 -34.30 9.25 17.49
N PHE A 388 -34.47 10.11 16.48
CA PHE A 388 -35.78 10.41 15.90
C PHE A 388 -36.36 9.21 15.17
N ALA A 389 -35.54 8.57 14.29
CA ALA A 389 -35.94 7.35 13.59
C ALA A 389 -36.28 6.23 14.58
N GLY A 390 -35.46 6.00 15.59
CA GLY A 390 -35.71 5.02 16.63
C GLY A 390 -37.00 5.31 17.40
N THR A 391 -37.30 6.57 17.72
CA THR A 391 -38.56 6.97 18.34
C THR A 391 -39.78 6.69 17.45
N ALA A 392 -39.63 6.84 16.11
CA ALA A 392 -40.71 6.53 15.19
C ALA A 392 -40.95 5.01 15.03
N PHE A 393 -39.88 4.20 15.10
CA PHE A 393 -39.96 2.76 14.79
C PHE A 393 -39.95 1.84 15.99
N HIS A 394 -39.69 2.28 17.24
CA HIS A 394 -39.56 1.41 18.42
C HIS A 394 -40.81 0.55 18.71
N ARG A 395 -41.98 0.95 18.25
CA ARG A 395 -43.27 0.23 18.45
C ARG A 395 -43.65 -0.65 17.25
N TRP A 396 -42.88 -0.61 16.15
CA TRP A 396 -43.19 -1.37 14.95
C TRP A 396 -42.76 -2.83 15.15
N MET A 397 -43.63 -3.78 14.85
CA MET A 397 -43.39 -5.22 14.92
C MET A 397 -42.67 -5.69 16.21
N LEU A 398 -43.27 -5.48 17.36
CA LEU A 398 -42.70 -5.87 18.66
C LEU A 398 -42.38 -7.37 18.73
N PRO A 399 -41.20 -7.78 19.31
CA PRO A 399 -40.19 -6.92 19.98
C PRO A 399 -39.10 -6.36 19.03
N TRP A 400 -39.16 -6.71 17.76
CA TRP A 400 -38.09 -6.44 16.80
C TRP A 400 -37.81 -4.95 16.57
N GLY A 401 -38.85 -4.13 16.51
CA GLY A 401 -38.70 -2.68 16.30
C GLY A 401 -37.86 -2.00 17.36
N VAL A 402 -38.11 -2.28 18.63
CA VAL A 402 -37.32 -1.71 19.73
C VAL A 402 -35.88 -2.24 19.75
N LEU A 403 -35.68 -3.55 19.46
CA LEU A 403 -34.34 -4.14 19.40
C LEU A 403 -33.51 -3.52 18.27
N MET A 404 -34.06 -3.42 17.09
CA MET A 404 -33.38 -2.81 15.92
C MET A 404 -33.08 -1.32 16.17
N ALA A 405 -34.01 -0.58 16.76
CA ALA A 405 -33.82 0.82 17.11
C ALA A 405 -32.69 1.00 18.13
N LEU A 406 -32.60 0.17 19.17
CA LEU A 406 -31.54 0.20 20.16
C LEU A 406 -30.18 -0.18 19.58
N LEU A 407 -30.13 -1.21 18.72
CA LEU A 407 -28.91 -1.61 18.02
C LEU A 407 -28.41 -0.50 17.08
N ALA A 408 -29.31 0.15 16.33
CA ALA A 408 -28.95 1.25 15.44
C ALA A 408 -28.38 2.45 16.22
N VAL A 409 -28.99 2.82 17.36
CA VAL A 409 -28.48 3.89 18.23
C VAL A 409 -27.10 3.52 18.81
N ALA A 410 -26.91 2.27 19.26
CA ALA A 410 -25.63 1.80 19.79
C ALA A 410 -24.53 1.80 18.72
N ALA A 411 -24.81 1.26 17.53
CA ALA A 411 -23.87 1.26 16.39
C ALA A 411 -23.51 2.69 15.98
N GLY A 412 -24.47 3.60 15.90
CA GLY A 412 -24.23 5.02 15.64
C GLY A 412 -23.31 5.68 16.68
N GLY A 413 -23.42 5.31 17.97
CA GLY A 413 -22.53 5.80 19.02
C GLY A 413 -21.07 5.32 18.88
N VAL A 414 -20.88 4.06 18.49
CA VAL A 414 -19.55 3.51 18.18
C VAL A 414 -18.98 4.20 16.94
N LEU A 415 -19.78 4.34 15.88
CA LEU A 415 -19.37 5.00 14.63
C LEU A 415 -19.01 6.49 14.85
N ALA A 416 -19.74 7.19 15.72
CA ALA A 416 -19.43 8.58 16.08
C ALA A 416 -18.03 8.74 16.70
N ARG A 417 -17.50 7.69 17.35
CA ARG A 417 -16.15 7.68 17.89
C ARG A 417 -15.08 7.56 16.82
N THR A 418 -15.35 6.84 15.73
CA THR A 418 -14.40 6.75 14.59
C THR A 418 -14.28 8.05 13.81
N PHE A 419 -15.34 8.89 13.77
CA PHE A 419 -15.33 10.16 13.01
C PHE A 419 -14.77 11.35 13.78
N ALA A 420 -14.95 11.41 15.11
CA ALA A 420 -14.55 12.58 15.89
C ALA A 420 -14.14 12.20 17.33
N ASP A 421 -13.47 11.07 17.50
CA ASP A 421 -12.90 10.56 18.75
C ASP A 421 -13.93 10.52 19.91
N ARG A 422 -13.44 10.60 21.14
CA ARG A 422 -14.28 10.65 22.33
C ARG A 422 -15.24 11.85 22.32
N ARG A 423 -14.85 12.98 21.67
CA ARG A 423 -15.69 14.18 21.53
C ARG A 423 -16.92 13.91 20.67
N GLY A 424 -16.74 13.17 19.57
CA GLY A 424 -17.83 12.73 18.70
C GLY A 424 -18.84 11.85 19.42
N SER A 425 -18.38 10.87 20.22
CA SER A 425 -19.26 10.04 21.05
C SER A 425 -20.04 10.85 22.09
N VAL A 426 -19.41 11.85 22.72
CA VAL A 426 -20.10 12.74 23.67
C VAL A 426 -21.15 13.57 22.95
N GLY A 427 -20.81 14.18 21.79
CA GLY A 427 -21.75 14.95 20.98
C GLY A 427 -22.95 14.12 20.53
N TYR A 428 -22.68 12.91 20.04
CA TYR A 428 -23.71 11.93 19.64
C TYR A 428 -24.63 11.56 20.80
N ALA A 429 -24.09 11.14 21.96
CA ALA A 429 -24.86 10.75 23.13
C ALA A 429 -25.74 11.90 23.64
N LEU A 430 -25.22 13.12 23.64
CA LEU A 430 -25.96 14.33 24.04
C LEU A 430 -27.11 14.59 23.05
N ALA A 431 -26.86 14.48 21.76
CA ALA A 431 -27.87 14.65 20.71
C ALA A 431 -29.00 13.61 20.83
N VAL A 432 -28.63 12.33 21.05
CA VAL A 432 -29.61 11.27 21.32
C VAL A 432 -30.47 11.60 22.56
N THR A 433 -29.83 12.00 23.65
CA THR A 433 -30.52 12.34 24.91
C THR A 433 -31.49 13.49 24.72
N VAL A 434 -31.03 14.60 24.14
CA VAL A 434 -31.86 15.79 23.91
C VAL A 434 -33.02 15.46 22.95
N THR A 435 -32.77 14.72 21.86
CA THR A 435 -33.82 14.36 20.90
C THR A 435 -34.89 13.49 21.53
N ILE A 436 -34.49 12.48 22.32
CA ILE A 436 -35.46 11.60 23.01
C ILE A 436 -36.27 12.41 24.05
N PHE A 437 -35.60 13.30 24.79
CA PHE A 437 -36.28 14.16 25.73
C PHE A 437 -37.31 15.06 25.04
N LEU A 438 -36.92 15.73 23.96
CA LEU A 438 -37.80 16.60 23.16
C LEU A 438 -38.97 15.80 22.58
N THR A 439 -38.75 14.63 22.00
CA THR A 439 -39.81 13.80 21.38
C THR A 439 -40.75 13.20 22.44
N THR A 440 -40.34 13.07 23.71
CA THR A 440 -41.17 12.61 24.80
C THR A 440 -42.15 13.70 25.24
N TRP A 441 -41.72 14.95 25.25
CA TRP A 441 -42.52 16.10 25.74
C TRP A 441 -43.27 16.82 24.59
N TRP A 442 -42.77 16.73 23.35
CA TRP A 442 -43.37 17.35 22.20
C TRP A 442 -44.58 16.56 21.73
N ARG A 443 -45.74 17.21 21.64
CA ARG A 443 -47.03 16.63 21.26
C ARG A 443 -47.61 17.29 20.00
N PRO A 444 -47.04 17.07 18.84
CA PRO A 444 -47.56 17.62 17.59
C PRO A 444 -48.95 17.02 17.31
N GLY A 445 -49.95 17.86 17.19
CA GLY A 445 -51.33 17.41 16.94
C GLY A 445 -52.02 16.70 18.10
N GLY A 446 -51.44 16.70 19.34
CA GLY A 446 -51.98 16.01 20.49
C GLY A 446 -51.51 14.56 20.67
N ASP A 447 -50.77 14.01 19.72
CA ASP A 447 -50.25 12.65 19.76
C ASP A 447 -49.01 12.54 20.64
N VAL A 448 -48.88 11.41 21.36
CA VAL A 448 -47.74 11.08 22.22
C VAL A 448 -46.81 10.13 21.46
N LEU A 449 -45.62 10.63 21.06
CA LEU A 449 -44.63 9.83 20.33
C LEU A 449 -44.04 8.72 21.21
N VAL A 450 -43.78 8.97 22.47
CA VAL A 450 -43.35 7.95 23.46
C VAL A 450 -44.45 7.76 24.48
N ALA A 451 -45.24 6.72 24.33
CA ALA A 451 -46.35 6.46 25.27
C ALA A 451 -45.81 5.95 26.62
N ALA A 452 -46.51 6.31 27.72
CA ALA A 452 -46.24 5.81 29.07
C ALA A 452 -46.69 4.34 29.24
N GLN A 453 -46.03 3.46 28.54
CA GLN A 453 -46.21 2.01 28.49
C GLN A 453 -44.88 1.30 28.71
N PRO A 454 -44.82 0.03 29.10
CA PRO A 454 -43.56 -0.68 29.33
C PRO A 454 -42.57 -0.56 28.20
N ILE A 455 -43.03 -0.65 26.96
CA ILE A 455 -42.17 -0.55 25.75
C ILE A 455 -41.59 0.87 25.56
N GLY A 456 -42.35 1.90 25.87
CA GLY A 456 -41.90 3.30 25.87
C GLY A 456 -40.79 3.55 26.89
N TYR A 457 -40.91 2.96 28.09
CA TYR A 457 -39.87 3.02 29.10
C TYR A 457 -38.61 2.26 28.72
N VAL A 458 -38.75 1.06 28.08
CA VAL A 458 -37.63 0.27 27.53
C VAL A 458 -36.92 1.08 26.47
N TRP A 459 -37.65 1.74 25.56
CA TRP A 459 -37.06 2.62 24.56
C TRP A 459 -36.32 3.80 25.22
N LEU A 460 -36.94 4.49 26.14
CA LEU A 460 -36.39 5.70 26.77
C LEU A 460 -35.09 5.41 27.52
N VAL A 461 -35.05 4.40 28.37
CA VAL A 461 -33.85 4.01 29.13
C VAL A 461 -32.85 3.33 28.25
N GLY A 462 -33.29 2.41 27.37
CA GLY A 462 -32.42 1.66 26.47
C GLY A 462 -31.69 2.55 25.47
N ALA A 463 -32.35 3.55 24.90
CA ALA A 463 -31.73 4.46 23.95
C ALA A 463 -30.69 5.40 24.59
N LEU A 464 -30.89 5.82 25.86
CA LEU A 464 -29.87 6.56 26.59
C LEU A 464 -28.61 5.72 26.82
N LEU A 465 -28.78 4.47 27.23
CA LEU A 465 -27.67 3.52 27.39
C LEU A 465 -26.98 3.18 26.06
N ALA A 466 -27.78 2.94 25.03
CA ALA A 466 -27.28 2.66 23.69
C ALA A 466 -26.53 3.86 23.10
N GLY A 467 -26.99 5.07 23.27
CA GLY A 467 -26.31 6.30 22.85
C GLY A 467 -24.93 6.47 23.50
N ALA A 468 -24.72 5.94 24.71
CA ALA A 468 -23.46 5.96 25.40
C ALA A 468 -22.50 4.79 24.97
N ALA A 469 -22.89 3.89 24.07
CA ALA A 469 -22.10 2.71 23.69
C ALA A 469 -20.71 3.08 23.16
N GLY A 470 -20.58 4.17 22.38
CA GLY A 470 -19.30 4.67 21.90
C GLY A 470 -18.34 5.09 23.02
N LEU A 471 -18.85 5.60 24.14
CA LEU A 471 -18.04 5.98 25.31
C LEU A 471 -17.54 4.76 26.09
N ALA A 472 -18.32 3.66 26.09
CA ALA A 472 -18.00 2.40 26.75
C ALA A 472 -17.15 1.46 25.88
N ALA A 473 -17.05 1.69 24.59
CA ALA A 473 -16.30 0.84 23.66
C ALA A 473 -14.81 0.83 24.01
N PRO A 474 -14.14 -0.36 23.96
CA PRO A 474 -12.72 -0.48 24.32
C PRO A 474 -11.81 0.37 23.40
N ARG A 475 -10.82 1.07 23.97
CA ARG A 475 -9.85 1.89 23.20
C ARG A 475 -9.14 1.09 22.10
N ARG A 476 -8.90 -0.19 22.32
CA ARG A 476 -8.25 -1.09 21.31
C ARG A 476 -9.02 -1.23 19.99
N TRP A 477 -10.29 -0.80 19.92
CA TRP A 477 -11.07 -0.79 18.68
C TRP A 477 -10.80 0.47 17.85
N PHE A 478 -10.17 1.49 18.42
CA PHE A 478 -9.88 2.79 17.82
C PHE A 478 -8.37 3.00 17.94
N ARG A 479 -7.64 2.61 16.91
CA ARG A 479 -6.15 2.54 16.94
C ARG A 479 -5.45 3.91 16.99
N ASP A 480 -6.18 4.99 16.69
CA ASP A 480 -5.63 6.35 16.54
C ASP A 480 -6.12 7.31 17.65
N GLU A 481 -6.60 6.78 18.75
CA GLU A 481 -6.91 7.63 19.94
C GLU A 481 -5.65 7.78 20.79
N PRO A 482 -5.17 9.03 21.01
CA PRO A 482 -4.00 9.31 21.85
C PRO A 482 -4.17 8.85 23.31
#